data_360dcea3233f68a6982385c1766ef989
#
_entry.id   360dcea3233f68a6982385c1766ef989
#
_cell.length_a   1.000
_cell.length_b   1.000
_cell.length_c   1.000
_cell.angle_alpha   90.00
_cell.angle_beta   90.00
_cell.angle_gamma   90.00
#
_symmetry.space_group_name_H-M   'P 1'
#
loop_
_entity.id
_entity.type
_entity.pdbx_description
1 polymer ?
#
loop_
_entity_poly.entity_id
_entity_poly.type
_entity_poly.pdbx_seq_one_letter_code
_entity_poly.pdbx_strand_id
1 'polypeptide(L)'
;ETAVNDEGLSFIEDYSQAQSFKEITSDIFKLSYATYLAALTDATIADGVTDAQLFVFLEKTLELMEEGLDYEILTNIFEIQVLDRFGVRLNFHECVFCHRVGLPFDFSFKFSGLLCPNHYAEDERRSHLDPNVPYLLDRFQGLSFEELRSISVKDDMKRKLRYFIDD
;
A
#
# COMPACT_ATOMS: atom_id res chain seq x y z
N GLU A 1 5.80 24.65 -14.37
CA GLU A 1 6.33 23.95 -15.56
C GLU A 1 7.76 23.53 -15.29
N THR A 2 8.14 22.37 -15.74
CA THR A 2 9.50 21.84 -15.59
C THR A 2 10.14 21.81 -16.96
N ALA A 3 11.28 22.47 -17.12
CA ALA A 3 12.10 22.26 -18.32
C ALA A 3 12.76 20.88 -18.21
N VAL A 4 12.29 19.94 -19.02
CA VAL A 4 12.86 18.58 -19.10
C VAL A 4 14.10 18.65 -19.97
N ASN A 5 15.25 18.31 -19.41
CA ASN A 5 16.50 18.16 -20.14
C ASN A 5 16.83 16.68 -20.25
N ASP A 6 16.88 16.13 -21.46
CA ASP A 6 17.12 14.69 -21.72
C ASP A 6 18.52 14.21 -21.29
N GLU A 7 19.44 15.12 -20.96
CA GLU A 7 20.84 14.79 -20.60
C GLU A 7 21.33 15.42 -19.28
N GLY A 8 20.46 15.74 -18.31
CA GLY A 8 20.95 16.36 -17.08
C GLY A 8 19.89 16.68 -16.04
N LEU A 9 20.24 17.58 -15.12
CA LEU A 9 19.34 18.05 -14.08
C LEU A 9 18.22 18.90 -14.69
N SER A 10 17.00 18.57 -14.35
CA SER A 10 15.82 19.39 -14.66
C SER A 10 15.66 20.48 -13.60
N PHE A 11 15.23 21.67 -14.02
CA PHE A 11 14.98 22.78 -13.14
C PHE A 11 13.50 23.11 -13.11
N ILE A 12 12.99 23.39 -11.91
CA ILE A 12 11.64 23.96 -11.76
C ILE A 12 11.74 25.47 -12.10
N GLU A 13 11.14 25.87 -13.20
CA GLU A 13 11.14 27.27 -13.65
C GLU A 13 9.98 28.07 -13.04
N ASP A 14 8.82 27.44 -12.88
CA ASP A 14 7.64 28.07 -12.29
C ASP A 14 6.68 27.01 -11.72
N TYR A 15 5.82 27.43 -10.80
CA TYR A 15 4.74 26.60 -10.27
C TYR A 15 3.45 27.42 -10.15
N SER A 16 2.38 26.92 -10.71
CA SER A 16 1.05 27.55 -10.66
C SER A 16 0.27 27.14 -9.40
N GLN A 17 0.60 26.01 -8.83
CA GLN A 17 -0.01 25.48 -7.60
C GLN A 17 1.06 24.86 -6.70
N ALA A 18 1.00 25.18 -5.42
CA ALA A 18 1.81 24.55 -4.40
C ALA A 18 0.94 24.27 -3.18
N GLN A 19 0.95 23.05 -2.70
CA GLN A 19 0.28 22.64 -1.48
C GLN A 19 1.30 22.49 -0.35
N SER A 20 1.00 23.08 0.79
CA SER A 20 1.81 22.95 2.00
C SER A 20 1.18 21.92 2.92
N PHE A 21 1.90 20.85 3.21
CA PHE A 21 1.50 19.79 4.14
C PHE A 21 1.96 20.15 5.57
N LYS A 22 1.23 21.05 6.23
CA LYS A 22 1.61 21.62 7.54
C LYS A 22 1.44 20.61 8.67
N GLU A 23 0.36 19.84 8.65
CA GLU A 23 0.10 18.80 9.66
C GLU A 23 1.11 17.66 9.54
N ILE A 24 1.48 17.26 8.31
CA ILE A 24 2.54 16.27 8.08
C ILE A 24 3.87 16.79 8.58
N THR A 25 4.26 18.01 8.22
CA THR A 25 5.59 18.56 8.56
C THR A 25 5.74 18.93 10.03
N SER A 26 4.64 19.10 10.77
CA SER A 26 4.65 19.39 12.22
C SER A 26 4.71 18.13 13.10
N ASP A 27 4.42 16.95 12.54
CA ASP A 27 4.41 15.66 13.25
C ASP A 27 5.52 14.75 12.70
N ILE A 28 6.48 14.37 13.54
CA ILE A 28 7.64 13.55 13.15
C ILE A 28 7.23 12.17 12.62
N PHE A 29 6.15 11.58 13.14
CA PHE A 29 5.67 10.28 12.68
C PHE A 29 5.05 10.42 11.28
N LYS A 30 4.10 11.35 11.09
CA LYS A 30 3.52 11.62 9.78
C LYS A 30 4.58 11.96 8.73
N LEU A 31 5.55 12.81 9.09
CA LEU A 31 6.66 13.16 8.19
C LEU A 31 7.49 11.95 7.78
N SER A 32 7.78 11.05 8.73
CA SER A 32 8.54 9.82 8.45
C SER A 32 7.78 8.91 7.48
N TYR A 33 6.48 8.70 7.69
CA TYR A 33 5.65 7.90 6.80
C TYR A 33 5.49 8.55 5.40
N ALA A 34 5.27 9.86 5.34
CA ALA A 34 5.17 10.59 4.08
C ALA A 34 6.48 10.51 3.27
N THR A 35 7.63 10.66 3.93
CA THR A 35 8.95 10.51 3.31
C THR A 35 9.17 9.08 2.80
N TYR A 36 8.76 8.07 3.57
CA TYR A 36 8.81 6.68 3.16
C TYR A 36 7.95 6.43 1.92
N LEU A 37 6.70 6.93 1.87
CA LEU A 37 5.83 6.78 0.71
C LEU A 37 6.40 7.44 -0.54
N ALA A 38 7.02 8.62 -0.39
CA ALA A 38 7.69 9.29 -1.50
C ALA A 38 8.89 8.47 -2.02
N ALA A 39 9.71 7.92 -1.13
CA ALA A 39 10.83 7.06 -1.49
C ALA A 39 10.37 5.74 -2.14
N LEU A 40 9.30 5.14 -1.63
CA LEU A 40 8.70 3.93 -2.21
C LEU A 40 8.16 4.21 -3.62
N THR A 41 7.52 5.37 -3.83
CA THR A 41 7.04 5.81 -5.15
C THR A 41 8.20 5.97 -6.13
N ASP A 42 9.28 6.64 -5.72
CA ASP A 42 10.48 6.82 -6.53
C ASP A 42 11.09 5.48 -6.94
N ALA A 43 11.15 4.52 -6.02
CA ALA A 43 11.67 3.18 -6.28
C ALA A 43 10.83 2.34 -7.25
N THR A 44 9.55 2.70 -7.48
CA THR A 44 8.67 1.98 -8.42
C THR A 44 8.75 2.49 -9.85
N ILE A 45 9.32 3.66 -10.07
CA ILE A 45 9.36 4.33 -11.37
C ILE A 45 10.78 4.21 -11.94
N ALA A 46 10.91 3.63 -13.13
CA ALA A 46 12.18 3.64 -13.83
C ALA A 46 12.50 5.04 -14.37
N ASP A 47 13.78 5.38 -14.48
CA ASP A 47 14.25 6.66 -15.00
C ASP A 47 13.62 6.98 -16.37
N GLY A 48 13.08 8.19 -16.50
CA GLY A 48 12.44 8.67 -17.73
C GLY A 48 11.04 8.10 -18.00
N VAL A 49 10.49 7.27 -17.10
CA VAL A 49 9.12 6.76 -17.20
C VAL A 49 8.18 7.64 -16.36
N THR A 50 7.01 7.96 -16.92
CA THR A 50 5.96 8.70 -16.19
C THR A 50 4.83 7.76 -15.80
N ASP A 51 4.42 7.77 -14.53
CA ASP A 51 3.22 7.11 -14.02
C ASP A 51 2.31 8.14 -13.35
N ALA A 52 1.45 8.76 -14.15
CA ALA A 52 0.51 9.78 -13.66
C ALA A 52 -0.49 9.22 -12.63
N GLN A 53 -0.83 7.92 -12.72
CA GLN A 53 -1.75 7.29 -11.77
C GLN A 53 -1.08 7.13 -10.40
N LEU A 54 0.17 6.70 -10.38
CA LEU A 54 0.94 6.57 -9.14
C LEU A 54 1.18 7.94 -8.50
N PHE A 55 1.46 8.98 -9.30
CA PHE A 55 1.58 10.35 -8.78
C PHE A 55 0.30 10.80 -8.09
N VAL A 56 -0.85 10.66 -8.74
CA VAL A 56 -2.16 11.00 -8.15
C VAL A 56 -2.44 10.16 -6.91
N PHE A 57 -2.04 8.89 -6.90
CA PHE A 57 -2.21 8.02 -5.74
C PHE A 57 -1.38 8.50 -4.54
N LEU A 58 -0.11 8.87 -4.75
CA LEU A 58 0.72 9.47 -3.70
C LEU A 58 0.13 10.78 -3.20
N GLU A 59 -0.21 11.70 -4.12
CA GLU A 59 -0.79 13.01 -3.79
C GLU A 59 -2.03 12.86 -2.91
N LYS A 60 -2.98 12.02 -3.32
CA LYS A 60 -4.22 11.76 -2.55
C LYS A 60 -3.96 11.10 -1.20
N THR A 61 -3.01 10.19 -1.12
CA THR A 61 -2.62 9.58 0.15
C THR A 61 -2.05 10.61 1.12
N LEU A 62 -1.20 11.52 0.64
CA LEU A 62 -0.65 12.61 1.45
C LEU A 62 -1.73 13.63 1.85
N GLU A 63 -2.68 13.96 0.97
CA GLU A 63 -3.82 14.80 1.32
C GLU A 63 -4.66 14.21 2.46
N LEU A 64 -4.97 12.90 2.41
CA LEU A 64 -5.71 12.22 3.47
C LEU A 64 -4.92 12.19 4.80
N MET A 65 -3.60 12.02 4.72
CA MET A 65 -2.73 12.10 5.90
C MET A 65 -2.70 13.51 6.50
N GLU A 66 -2.67 14.55 5.67
CA GLU A 66 -2.77 15.96 6.08
C GLU A 66 -4.11 16.27 6.75
N GLU A 67 -5.21 15.70 6.23
CA GLU A 67 -6.55 15.81 6.83
C GLU A 67 -6.69 15.08 8.18
N GLY A 68 -5.68 14.32 8.60
CA GLY A 68 -5.63 13.64 9.90
C GLY A 68 -6.12 12.19 9.89
N LEU A 69 -6.25 11.57 8.71
CA LEU A 69 -6.53 10.14 8.64
C LEU A 69 -5.32 9.33 9.15
N ASP A 70 -5.58 8.09 9.50
CA ASP A 70 -4.60 7.18 10.08
C ASP A 70 -3.45 6.89 9.11
N TYR A 71 -2.29 7.49 9.36
CA TYR A 71 -1.11 7.39 8.51
C TYR A 71 -0.55 5.95 8.41
N GLU A 72 -0.70 5.12 9.46
CA GLU A 72 -0.27 3.72 9.42
C GLU A 72 -1.12 2.90 8.44
N ILE A 73 -2.45 3.08 8.51
CA ILE A 73 -3.38 2.39 7.61
C ILE A 73 -3.25 2.90 6.18
N LEU A 74 -3.11 4.20 5.98
CA LEU A 74 -2.88 4.77 4.65
C LEU A 74 -1.60 4.20 4.02
N THR A 75 -0.54 4.05 4.82
CA THR A 75 0.72 3.45 4.37
C THR A 75 0.54 1.98 4.00
N ASN A 76 -0.09 1.17 4.85
CA ASN A 76 -0.34 -0.24 4.56
C ASN A 76 -1.16 -0.43 3.26
N ILE A 77 -2.16 0.42 3.02
CA ILE A 77 -2.95 0.38 1.78
C ILE A 77 -2.09 0.75 0.57
N PHE A 78 -1.27 1.79 0.71
CA PHE A 78 -0.36 2.22 -0.35
C PHE A 78 0.63 1.11 -0.71
N GLU A 79 1.28 0.49 0.27
CA GLU A 79 2.21 -0.63 0.09
C GLU A 79 1.55 -1.78 -0.68
N ILE A 80 0.36 -2.20 -0.27
CA ILE A 80 -0.38 -3.29 -0.94
C ILE A 80 -0.76 -2.93 -2.38
N GLN A 81 -1.20 -1.70 -2.64
CA GLN A 81 -1.64 -1.29 -3.97
C GLN A 81 -0.49 -1.05 -4.95
N VAL A 82 0.72 -0.75 -4.47
CA VAL A 82 1.87 -0.56 -5.37
C VAL A 82 2.61 -1.86 -5.73
N LEU A 83 2.29 -2.99 -5.08
CA LEU A 83 2.97 -4.27 -5.32
C LEU A 83 2.94 -4.70 -6.79
N ASP A 84 1.85 -4.43 -7.51
CA ASP A 84 1.73 -4.73 -8.94
C ASP A 84 2.84 -4.06 -9.77
N ARG A 85 3.30 -2.88 -9.37
CA ARG A 85 4.37 -2.14 -10.05
C ARG A 85 5.74 -2.78 -9.87
N PHE A 86 5.91 -3.53 -8.79
CA PHE A 86 7.07 -4.39 -8.56
C PHE A 86 6.93 -5.79 -9.20
N GLY A 87 5.83 -6.04 -9.94
CA GLY A 87 5.54 -7.35 -10.52
C GLY A 87 5.07 -8.38 -9.50
N VAL A 88 4.77 -7.96 -8.27
CA VAL A 88 4.29 -8.84 -7.19
C VAL A 88 2.77 -8.85 -7.19
N ARG A 89 2.18 -10.03 -7.41
CA ARG A 89 0.73 -10.23 -7.37
C ARG A 89 0.38 -11.20 -6.26
N LEU A 90 -0.21 -10.68 -5.21
CA LEU A 90 -0.69 -11.48 -4.08
C LEU A 90 -2.20 -11.72 -4.21
N ASN A 91 -2.63 -12.95 -3.97
CA ASN A 91 -4.04 -13.31 -4.00
C ASN A 91 -4.57 -13.35 -2.56
N PHE A 92 -5.37 -12.34 -2.20
CA PHE A 92 -6.05 -12.26 -0.90
C PHE A 92 -7.54 -12.58 -0.96
N HIS A 93 -8.06 -13.00 -2.13
CA HIS A 93 -9.49 -13.17 -2.35
C HIS A 93 -9.95 -14.62 -2.21
N GLU A 94 -9.21 -15.56 -2.75
CA GLU A 94 -9.62 -16.96 -2.86
C GLU A 94 -8.46 -17.93 -2.58
N CYS A 95 -8.78 -19.20 -2.34
CA CYS A 95 -7.76 -20.23 -2.24
C CYS A 95 -7.08 -20.46 -3.58
N VAL A 96 -5.73 -20.41 -3.61
CA VAL A 96 -4.93 -20.56 -4.85
C VAL A 96 -5.07 -21.94 -5.51
N PHE A 97 -5.56 -22.96 -4.80
CA PHE A 97 -5.73 -24.33 -5.34
C PHE A 97 -7.15 -24.64 -5.79
N CYS A 98 -8.16 -24.24 -5.02
CA CYS A 98 -9.54 -24.64 -5.30
C CYS A 98 -10.49 -23.48 -5.59
N HIS A 99 -9.99 -22.23 -5.59
CA HIS A 99 -10.74 -21.02 -5.91
C HIS A 99 -11.98 -20.78 -5.03
N ARG A 100 -12.04 -21.40 -3.85
CA ARG A 100 -13.11 -21.13 -2.89
C ARG A 100 -12.87 -19.81 -2.20
N VAL A 101 -13.97 -19.09 -1.96
CA VAL A 101 -14.03 -17.81 -1.24
C VAL A 101 -14.79 -17.95 0.08
N GLY A 102 -14.68 -16.96 0.97
CA GLY A 102 -15.49 -16.87 2.17
C GLY A 102 -15.18 -17.90 3.26
N LEU A 103 -14.02 -18.53 3.22
CA LEU A 103 -13.54 -19.50 4.22
C LEU A 103 -12.51 -18.85 5.15
N PRO A 104 -12.23 -19.46 6.33
CA PRO A 104 -11.03 -19.14 7.06
C PRO A 104 -9.82 -19.42 6.16
N PHE A 105 -9.00 -18.41 5.97
CA PHE A 105 -7.80 -18.54 5.17
C PHE A 105 -6.55 -18.33 6.00
N ASP A 106 -5.44 -18.90 5.51
CA ASP A 106 -4.10 -18.57 5.92
C ASP A 106 -3.27 -18.21 4.68
N PHE A 107 -2.25 -17.40 4.83
CA PHE A 107 -1.44 -16.94 3.70
C PHE A 107 -0.19 -17.79 3.53
N SER A 108 0.15 -18.05 2.28
CA SER A 108 1.39 -18.74 1.90
C SER A 108 2.24 -17.84 1.00
N PHE A 109 3.41 -17.45 1.48
CA PHE A 109 4.40 -16.74 0.65
C PHE A 109 4.91 -17.62 -0.49
N LYS A 110 5.01 -18.94 -0.26
CA LYS A 110 5.41 -19.92 -1.29
C LYS A 110 4.51 -19.88 -2.52
N PHE A 111 3.21 -19.67 -2.32
CA PHE A 111 2.21 -19.66 -3.39
C PHE A 111 1.66 -18.25 -3.67
N SER A 112 2.21 -17.22 -3.01
CA SER A 112 1.79 -15.81 -3.14
C SER A 112 0.30 -15.59 -2.98
N GLY A 113 -0.33 -16.35 -2.06
CA GLY A 113 -1.78 -16.25 -1.87
C GLY A 113 -2.35 -17.13 -0.77
N LEU A 114 -3.69 -17.17 -0.72
CA LEU A 114 -4.43 -17.81 0.36
C LEU A 114 -4.56 -19.32 0.20
N LEU A 115 -4.48 -20.02 1.32
CA LEU A 115 -4.80 -21.44 1.46
C LEU A 115 -6.05 -21.59 2.34
N CYS A 116 -6.98 -22.44 1.91
CA CYS A 116 -8.10 -22.85 2.75
C CYS A 116 -7.71 -24.06 3.61
N PRO A 117 -8.49 -24.45 4.65
CA PRO A 117 -8.18 -25.56 5.54
C PRO A 117 -7.87 -26.88 4.83
N ASN A 118 -8.48 -27.13 3.67
CA ASN A 118 -8.22 -28.36 2.91
C ASN A 118 -6.83 -28.36 2.23
N HIS A 119 -6.19 -27.19 2.10
CA HIS A 119 -4.89 -27.03 1.44
C HIS A 119 -3.80 -26.50 2.37
N TYR A 120 -4.03 -26.46 3.68
CA TYR A 120 -3.00 -26.04 4.65
C TYR A 120 -1.76 -26.95 4.64
N ALA A 121 -1.94 -28.22 4.28
CA ALA A 121 -0.84 -29.17 4.19
C ALA A 121 0.12 -28.90 3.01
N GLU A 122 -0.27 -28.09 2.02
CA GLU A 122 0.56 -27.71 0.88
C GLU A 122 1.71 -26.77 1.26
N ASP A 123 1.55 -26.06 2.40
CA ASP A 123 2.59 -25.23 2.97
C ASP A 123 2.54 -25.26 4.51
N GLU A 124 3.45 -26.03 5.09
CA GLU A 124 3.60 -26.12 6.54
C GLU A 124 4.16 -24.82 7.16
N ARG A 125 4.78 -23.94 6.34
CA ARG A 125 5.36 -22.66 6.76
C ARG A 125 4.47 -21.47 6.43
N ARG A 126 3.18 -21.71 6.20
CA ARG A 126 2.22 -20.63 6.00
C ARG A 126 2.23 -19.65 7.20
N SER A 127 1.77 -18.45 7.02
CA SER A 127 1.96 -17.32 7.95
C SER A 127 1.21 -17.43 9.29
N HIS A 128 0.27 -18.35 9.44
CA HIS A 128 -0.58 -18.52 10.64
C HIS A 128 -1.28 -17.22 11.07
N LEU A 129 -1.83 -16.50 10.06
CA LEU A 129 -2.47 -15.20 10.26
C LEU A 129 -3.77 -15.28 11.05
N ASP A 130 -4.07 -14.18 11.74
CA ASP A 130 -5.45 -13.92 12.19
C ASP A 130 -6.40 -13.92 10.98
N PRO A 131 -7.53 -14.64 11.04
CA PRO A 131 -8.45 -14.76 9.87
C PRO A 131 -8.97 -13.43 9.32
N ASN A 132 -8.92 -12.35 10.11
CA ASN A 132 -9.35 -11.03 9.65
C ASN A 132 -8.26 -10.31 8.83
N VAL A 133 -7.00 -10.70 8.95
CA VAL A 133 -5.90 -10.07 8.19
C VAL A 133 -6.07 -10.29 6.68
N PRO A 134 -6.24 -11.53 6.16
CA PRO A 134 -6.49 -11.73 4.73
C PRO A 134 -7.70 -10.96 4.21
N TYR A 135 -8.78 -10.89 4.98
CA TYR A 135 -9.95 -10.10 4.61
C TYR A 135 -9.66 -8.60 4.45
N LEU A 136 -8.88 -8.03 5.37
CA LEU A 136 -8.48 -6.62 5.28
C LEU A 136 -7.54 -6.37 4.10
N LEU A 137 -6.60 -7.27 3.85
CA LEU A 137 -5.67 -7.17 2.72
C LEU A 137 -6.40 -7.23 1.37
N ASP A 138 -7.37 -8.14 1.22
CA ASP A 138 -8.26 -8.20 0.05
C ASP A 138 -8.97 -6.86 -0.17
N ARG A 139 -9.54 -6.31 0.90
CA ARG A 139 -10.17 -4.99 0.83
C ARG A 139 -9.20 -3.88 0.45
N PHE A 140 -7.99 -3.88 1.01
CA PHE A 140 -6.99 -2.84 0.75
C PHE A 140 -6.55 -2.79 -0.71
N GLN A 141 -6.52 -3.94 -1.40
CA GLN A 141 -6.17 -4.00 -2.83
C GLN A 141 -7.15 -3.24 -3.73
N GLY A 142 -8.41 -3.17 -3.36
CA GLY A 142 -9.48 -2.60 -4.19
C GLY A 142 -10.09 -1.31 -3.68
N LEU A 143 -9.58 -0.71 -2.59
CA LEU A 143 -10.15 0.49 -2.00
C LEU A 143 -9.96 1.73 -2.88
N SER A 144 -11.06 2.45 -3.09
CA SER A 144 -11.06 3.80 -3.66
C SER A 144 -10.72 4.87 -2.61
N PHE A 145 -10.35 6.06 -3.05
CA PHE A 145 -10.05 7.19 -2.15
C PHE A 145 -11.24 7.62 -1.31
N GLU A 146 -12.46 7.52 -1.85
CA GLU A 146 -13.69 7.85 -1.14
C GLU A 146 -13.91 6.89 0.03
N GLU A 147 -13.61 5.61 -0.17
CA GLU A 147 -13.75 4.57 0.85
C GLU A 147 -12.70 4.71 1.95
N LEU A 148 -11.48 5.20 1.63
CA LEU A 148 -10.41 5.43 2.60
C LEU A 148 -10.84 6.34 3.77
N ARG A 149 -11.70 7.33 3.52
CA ARG A 149 -12.21 8.26 4.54
C ARG A 149 -13.05 7.59 5.62
N SER A 150 -13.60 6.41 5.36
CA SER A 150 -14.46 5.67 6.27
C SER A 150 -13.76 4.53 7.02
N ILE A 151 -12.47 4.29 6.73
CA ILE A 151 -11.74 3.18 7.34
C ILE A 151 -11.31 3.51 8.74
N SER A 152 -11.66 2.60 9.66
CA SER A 152 -11.15 2.59 11.02
C SER A 152 -10.69 1.19 11.39
N VAL A 153 -9.45 1.04 11.76
CA VAL A 153 -8.82 -0.23 12.13
C VAL A 153 -8.34 -0.14 13.57
N LYS A 154 -8.67 -1.14 14.39
CA LYS A 154 -8.22 -1.20 15.79
C LYS A 154 -6.71 -1.42 15.86
N ASP A 155 -6.04 -0.87 16.88
CA ASP A 155 -4.59 -0.94 17.07
C ASP A 155 -4.04 -2.37 17.09
N ASP A 156 -4.79 -3.32 17.67
CA ASP A 156 -4.41 -4.74 17.63
C ASP A 156 -4.31 -5.28 16.21
N MET A 157 -5.27 -4.91 15.36
CA MET A 157 -5.30 -5.33 13.97
C MET A 157 -4.24 -4.60 13.12
N LYS A 158 -3.95 -3.33 13.42
CA LYS A 158 -2.83 -2.61 12.78
C LYS A 158 -1.49 -3.33 13.02
N ARG A 159 -1.23 -3.76 14.26
CA ARG A 159 -0.01 -4.53 14.58
C ARG A 159 0.07 -5.84 13.80
N LYS A 160 -1.04 -6.55 13.65
CA LYS A 160 -1.10 -7.80 12.87
C LYS A 160 -0.87 -7.57 11.38
N LEU A 161 -1.46 -6.51 10.82
CA LEU A 161 -1.23 -6.08 9.44
C LEU A 161 0.24 -5.71 9.22
N ARG A 162 0.81 -4.89 10.09
CA ARG A 162 2.20 -4.46 9.99
C ARG A 162 3.16 -5.65 10.06
N TYR A 163 2.92 -6.57 11.00
CA TYR A 163 3.73 -7.80 11.11
C TYR A 163 3.73 -8.60 9.81
N PHE A 164 2.59 -8.71 9.14
CA PHE A 164 2.49 -9.41 7.84
C PHE A 164 3.18 -8.66 6.70
N ILE A 165 3.04 -7.33 6.66
CA ILE A 165 3.60 -6.52 5.56
C ILE A 165 5.12 -6.41 5.67
N ASP A 166 5.68 -6.47 6.88
CA ASP A 166 7.13 -6.42 7.11
C ASP A 166 7.84 -7.77 6.87
N ASP A 167 7.11 -8.89 6.72
CA ASP A 167 7.65 -10.24 6.52
C ASP A 167 7.87 -10.54 5.03
#